data_11594922892f6898fe4e0d4a245d3b0a
#
_entry.id   11594922892f6898fe4e0d4a245d3b0a
#
_cell.length_a   1.000
_cell.length_b   1.000
_cell.length_c   1.000
_cell.angle_alpha   90.00
_cell.angle_beta   90.00
_cell.angle_gamma   90.00
#
_symmetry.space_group_name_H-M   'P 1'
#
loop_
_entity.id
_entity.type
_entity.pdbx_description
1 polymer ?
#
loop_
_entity_poly.entity_id
_entity_poly.type
_entity_poly.pdbx_seq_one_letter_code
_entity_poly.pdbx_strand_id
1 'polypeptide(L)'
;MKKSFKSLVAATGLIGAVLLSACGGGGDDAPVTPADKAVTITFAAVNGSTPVACGTQLTGMGSTTVAADLQDLRFYITSLKLINDKGEAVAVKLDANSWQLTQGTETVSLVDLENATGACNTPNNTTATHAAITGTVPAGTYVGLKATMGVPETMNHSAIAGGVPPLDNSPMAWSWQSGRKFSKIEINPVGGITKPDGSKITTFNFHQGSTGCTAKTDASGAVIKDAAGNTVYTCTNPNAMDFSLAAFNADTQKVVLDIGKLFSTTNVTQENGGAPGCMSGATDPECPTMFSQLQVTFGPGSTGLPINGGAAQQIFKAAAK
;
A
#
# COMPACT_ATOMS: atom_id res chain seq x y z
N MET A 1 -40.89 36.81 -55.02
CA MET A 1 -40.63 38.15 -55.59
C MET A 1 -39.14 38.37 -55.54
N LYS A 2 -38.55 38.24 -56.64
CA LYS A 2 -37.59 38.98 -57.45
C LYS A 2 -37.18 40.35 -56.87
N LYS A 3 -35.89 40.55 -56.66
CA LYS A 3 -35.11 41.55 -57.46
C LYS A 3 -33.62 41.47 -57.13
N SER A 4 -32.89 41.20 -58.16
CA SER A 4 -31.49 41.38 -58.51
C SER A 4 -31.15 42.83 -58.75
N PHE A 5 -29.87 43.23 -58.55
CA PHE A 5 -29.11 44.23 -59.36
C PHE A 5 -27.64 44.22 -58.87
N LYS A 6 -26.74 43.77 -59.60
CA LYS A 6 -25.76 44.15 -60.64
C LYS A 6 -24.82 45.30 -60.25
N SER A 7 -23.56 44.90 -60.22
CA SER A 7 -22.30 45.48 -60.76
C SER A 7 -22.09 46.97 -60.80
N LEU A 8 -20.91 47.43 -60.36
CA LEU A 8 -20.00 48.17 -61.24
C LEU A 8 -18.54 48.08 -60.79
N VAL A 9 -17.66 47.86 -61.74
CA VAL A 9 -16.20 47.83 -61.71
C VAL A 9 -15.64 49.23 -61.89
N ALA A 10 -14.58 49.62 -61.20
CA ALA A 10 -13.61 50.60 -61.67
C ALA A 10 -12.25 50.32 -61.02
N ALA A 11 -11.27 50.21 -61.90
CA ALA A 11 -9.84 50.10 -61.63
C ALA A 11 -9.18 51.49 -61.57
N THR A 12 -8.12 51.58 -60.80
CA THR A 12 -6.80 52.12 -61.16
C THR A 12 -6.07 52.77 -59.99
N GLY A 13 -4.77 52.46 -59.91
CA GLY A 13 -3.80 53.35 -59.25
C GLY A 13 -2.72 52.61 -58.41
N LEU A 14 -1.61 52.26 -59.08
CA LEU A 14 -0.33 51.92 -58.42
C LEU A 14 0.24 53.12 -57.67
N ILE A 15 0.68 52.96 -56.43
CA ILE A 15 1.88 53.62 -55.89
C ILE A 15 2.47 52.65 -54.83
N GLY A 16 3.72 52.26 -55.06
CA GLY A 16 4.47 51.42 -54.13
C GLY A 16 4.98 52.17 -52.90
N ALA A 17 4.81 51.59 -51.74
CA ALA A 17 5.55 51.97 -50.55
C ALA A 17 6.08 50.67 -49.95
N VAL A 18 7.39 50.50 -50.04
CA VAL A 18 8.13 49.46 -49.36
C VAL A 18 8.15 49.78 -47.85
N LEU A 19 7.33 49.19 -47.10
CA LEU A 19 7.45 49.20 -45.65
C LEU A 19 8.20 47.94 -45.24
N LEU A 20 9.44 48.06 -44.77
CA LEU A 20 10.18 47.12 -44.04
C LEU A 20 9.42 46.84 -42.72
N SER A 21 8.60 45.82 -42.67
CA SER A 21 8.11 45.28 -41.43
C SER A 21 9.21 44.43 -40.81
N ALA A 22 9.88 44.96 -39.77
CA ALA A 22 10.67 44.17 -38.84
C ALA A 22 9.75 43.16 -38.18
N CYS A 23 9.91 41.87 -38.53
CA CYS A 23 9.37 40.78 -37.77
C CYS A 23 10.11 40.71 -36.42
N GLY A 24 9.58 41.43 -35.42
CA GLY A 24 9.82 41.13 -34.02
C GLY A 24 8.92 39.98 -33.62
N GLY A 25 9.35 38.78 -33.90
CA GLY A 25 8.73 37.53 -33.35
C GLY A 25 9.08 37.41 -31.88
N GLY A 26 8.37 38.11 -30.99
CA GLY A 26 8.26 37.73 -29.59
C GLY A 26 7.31 36.54 -29.51
N GLY A 27 7.82 35.35 -29.71
CA GLY A 27 7.14 34.14 -29.27
C GLY A 27 7.17 34.13 -27.74
N ASP A 28 6.04 34.42 -27.11
CA ASP A 28 5.82 34.00 -25.73
C ASP A 28 5.82 32.47 -25.73
N ASP A 29 7.01 31.88 -25.61
CA ASP A 29 7.13 30.46 -25.27
C ASP A 29 6.47 30.27 -23.90
N ALA A 30 5.22 29.82 -23.91
CA ALA A 30 4.56 29.40 -22.69
C ALA A 30 5.51 28.43 -21.96
N PRO A 31 5.73 28.62 -20.67
CA PRO A 31 6.66 27.75 -19.93
C PRO A 31 6.24 26.27 -20.12
N VAL A 32 7.09 25.52 -20.81
CA VAL A 32 6.88 24.08 -21.02
C VAL A 32 6.93 23.44 -19.64
N THR A 33 5.78 23.06 -19.13
CA THR A 33 5.71 22.28 -17.90
C THR A 33 6.45 20.95 -18.17
N PRO A 34 7.49 20.61 -17.40
CA PRO A 34 8.19 19.35 -17.60
C PRO A 34 7.20 18.19 -17.51
N ALA A 35 7.36 17.20 -18.39
CA ALA A 35 6.52 16.01 -18.39
C ALA A 35 6.69 15.24 -17.07
N ASP A 36 5.61 14.59 -16.60
CA ASP A 36 5.67 13.72 -15.43
C ASP A 36 6.74 12.64 -15.60
N LYS A 37 7.44 12.32 -14.51
CA LYS A 37 8.43 11.24 -14.42
C LYS A 37 7.74 9.95 -14.05
N ALA A 38 7.91 8.90 -14.86
CA ALA A 38 7.51 7.54 -14.48
C ALA A 38 8.39 7.04 -13.31
N VAL A 39 7.76 6.36 -12.35
CA VAL A 39 8.43 5.78 -11.20
C VAL A 39 7.99 4.35 -10.97
N THR A 40 8.93 3.52 -10.51
CA THR A 40 8.69 2.12 -10.11
C THR A 40 9.28 1.91 -8.72
N ILE A 41 8.41 1.67 -7.75
CA ILE A 41 8.81 1.37 -6.37
C ILE A 41 8.78 -0.14 -6.19
N THR A 42 9.95 -0.75 -6.19
CA THR A 42 10.11 -2.21 -6.03
C THR A 42 10.12 -2.57 -4.56
N PHE A 43 9.42 -3.64 -4.20
CA PHE A 43 9.41 -4.24 -2.88
C PHE A 43 10.08 -5.62 -2.88
N ALA A 44 10.64 -6.00 -1.75
CA ALA A 44 11.17 -7.33 -1.49
C ALA A 44 11.04 -7.64 0.01
N ALA A 45 11.19 -8.91 0.38
CA ALA A 45 11.27 -9.31 1.78
C ALA A 45 12.67 -9.82 2.15
N VAL A 46 13.06 -9.57 3.39
CA VAL A 46 14.32 -10.07 3.95
C VAL A 46 14.12 -10.61 5.36
N ASN A 47 15.01 -11.49 5.78
CA ASN A 47 15.24 -11.86 7.17
C ASN A 47 16.64 -11.36 7.54
N GLY A 48 16.71 -10.18 8.16
CA GLY A 48 17.95 -9.44 8.34
C GLY A 48 18.55 -8.96 7.01
N SER A 49 19.55 -9.65 6.50
CA SER A 49 20.14 -9.40 5.16
C SER A 49 19.82 -10.49 4.13
N THR A 50 19.23 -11.60 4.56
CA THR A 50 18.95 -12.75 3.69
C THR A 50 17.64 -12.54 2.95
N PRO A 51 17.58 -12.66 1.62
CA PRO A 51 16.33 -12.60 0.87
C PRO A 51 15.35 -13.67 1.33
N VAL A 52 14.08 -13.30 1.39
CA VAL A 52 12.96 -14.19 1.74
C VAL A 52 12.16 -14.49 0.47
N ALA A 53 11.92 -15.77 0.24
CA ALA A 53 11.09 -16.26 -0.87
C ALA A 53 10.41 -17.57 -0.48
N CYS A 54 9.29 -17.88 -1.14
CA CYS A 54 8.65 -19.19 -1.04
C CYS A 54 9.63 -20.31 -1.42
N GLY A 55 9.58 -21.43 -0.71
CA GLY A 55 10.46 -22.57 -0.93
C GLY A 55 11.88 -22.42 -0.37
N THR A 56 12.20 -21.27 0.25
CA THR A 56 13.48 -21.07 0.95
C THR A 56 13.25 -21.05 2.45
N GLN A 57 13.97 -21.88 3.20
CA GLN A 57 13.85 -21.92 4.64
C GLN A 57 14.44 -20.67 5.29
N LEU A 58 13.69 -20.08 6.19
CA LEU A 58 14.10 -18.96 7.05
C LEU A 58 14.85 -19.50 8.27
N THR A 59 15.87 -18.83 8.71
CA THR A 59 16.63 -19.21 9.92
C THR A 59 16.53 -18.12 10.98
N GLY A 60 16.60 -18.50 12.27
CA GLY A 60 16.63 -17.54 13.35
C GLY A 60 15.33 -16.76 13.55
N MET A 61 14.17 -17.36 13.24
CA MET A 61 12.88 -16.70 13.36
C MET A 61 12.38 -16.68 14.81
N GLY A 62 11.81 -15.54 15.18
CA GLY A 62 11.25 -15.31 16.50
C GLY A 62 12.29 -15.19 17.62
N SER A 63 11.80 -14.99 18.84
CA SER A 63 12.65 -14.91 20.06
C SER A 63 13.35 -16.21 20.41
N THR A 64 12.85 -17.35 19.89
CA THR A 64 13.43 -18.68 20.06
C THR A 64 14.40 -19.08 18.95
N THR A 65 14.60 -18.22 17.96
CA THR A 65 15.57 -18.38 16.85
C THR A 65 15.42 -19.68 16.05
N VAL A 66 14.18 -20.12 15.83
CA VAL A 66 13.89 -21.36 15.10
C VAL A 66 13.97 -21.17 13.58
N ALA A 67 14.12 -22.28 12.86
CA ALA A 67 13.89 -22.27 11.41
C ALA A 67 12.38 -22.26 11.12
N ALA A 68 11.99 -21.65 9.99
CA ALA A 68 10.60 -21.63 9.54
C ALA A 68 10.53 -21.61 8.02
N ASP A 69 9.41 -22.02 7.46
CA ASP A 69 9.10 -21.83 6.03
C ASP A 69 8.10 -20.70 5.86
N LEU A 70 8.28 -19.90 4.82
CA LEU A 70 7.30 -18.89 4.44
C LEU A 70 6.06 -19.55 3.85
N GLN A 71 4.85 -19.20 4.33
CA GLN A 71 3.59 -19.69 3.77
C GLN A 71 2.82 -18.61 3.00
N ASP A 72 2.88 -17.34 3.45
CA ASP A 72 2.23 -16.22 2.76
C ASP A 72 2.99 -14.92 3.05
N LEU A 73 3.03 -14.02 2.07
CA LEU A 73 3.60 -12.69 2.24
C LEU A 73 2.94 -11.70 1.28
N ARG A 74 1.86 -11.11 1.74
CA ARG A 74 1.10 -10.08 1.03
C ARG A 74 0.81 -8.91 1.95
N PHE A 75 0.81 -7.68 1.40
CA PHE A 75 0.44 -6.49 2.15
C PHE A 75 -0.05 -5.38 1.23
N TYR A 76 -0.95 -4.55 1.75
CA TYR A 76 -1.40 -3.35 1.05
C TYR A 76 -0.54 -2.15 1.40
N ILE A 77 -0.25 -1.34 0.39
CA ILE A 77 0.38 -0.03 0.51
C ILE A 77 -0.61 1.04 0.05
N THR A 78 -0.78 2.06 0.87
CA THR A 78 -1.57 3.25 0.57
C THR A 78 -0.78 4.52 0.84
N SER A 79 -1.31 5.66 0.39
CA SER A 79 -0.72 6.99 0.64
C SER A 79 0.75 7.11 0.21
N LEU A 80 1.14 6.41 -0.87
CA LEU A 80 2.52 6.39 -1.36
C LEU A 80 2.93 7.76 -1.87
N LYS A 81 4.00 8.32 -1.30
CA LYS A 81 4.57 9.63 -1.65
C LYS A 81 6.08 9.52 -1.78
N LEU A 82 6.64 10.26 -2.72
CA LEU A 82 8.07 10.51 -2.78
C LEU A 82 8.38 11.87 -2.14
N ILE A 83 9.53 11.97 -1.49
CA ILE A 83 10.01 13.21 -0.89
C ILE A 83 11.00 13.83 -1.87
N ASN A 84 10.70 15.05 -2.33
CA ASN A 84 11.60 15.77 -3.21
C ASN A 84 12.81 16.38 -2.46
N ASP A 85 13.74 16.94 -3.18
CA ASP A 85 14.96 17.57 -2.64
C ASP A 85 14.70 18.85 -1.79
N LYS A 86 13.45 19.34 -1.79
CA LYS A 86 13.00 20.44 -0.92
C LYS A 86 12.33 19.92 0.38
N GLY A 87 12.20 18.60 0.53
CA GLY A 87 11.54 17.97 1.67
C GLY A 87 10.01 17.88 1.55
N GLU A 88 9.44 18.20 0.39
CA GLU A 88 7.99 18.14 0.15
C GLU A 88 7.57 16.72 -0.22
N ALA A 89 6.46 16.27 0.34
CA ALA A 89 5.87 14.96 0.06
C ALA A 89 4.92 15.05 -1.17
N VAL A 90 5.31 14.42 -2.26
CA VAL A 90 4.60 14.40 -3.54
C VAL A 90 3.92 13.06 -3.74
N ALA A 91 2.61 13.03 -3.91
CA ALA A 91 1.86 11.80 -4.13
C ALA A 91 2.24 11.13 -5.45
N VAL A 92 2.42 9.82 -5.43
CA VAL A 92 2.56 9.02 -6.64
C VAL A 92 1.16 8.82 -7.24
N LYS A 93 0.97 9.27 -8.48
CA LYS A 93 -0.22 8.96 -9.26
C LYS A 93 -0.06 7.54 -9.81
N LEU A 94 -0.82 6.61 -9.25
CA LEU A 94 -0.69 5.19 -9.59
C LEU A 94 -1.16 4.91 -11.02
N ASP A 95 -0.48 3.98 -11.68
CA ASP A 95 -0.98 3.39 -12.92
C ASP A 95 -2.20 2.51 -12.63
N ALA A 96 -3.16 2.50 -13.52
CA ALA A 96 -4.35 1.65 -13.38
C ALA A 96 -4.03 0.20 -13.80
N ASN A 97 -4.18 -0.75 -12.88
CA ASN A 97 -4.06 -2.19 -13.15
C ASN A 97 -4.79 -3.00 -12.06
N SER A 98 -4.78 -4.34 -12.17
CA SER A 98 -5.45 -5.21 -11.21
C SER A 98 -4.82 -5.26 -9.80
N TRP A 99 -3.66 -4.65 -9.61
CA TRP A 99 -2.94 -4.61 -8.35
C TRP A 99 -2.96 -3.23 -7.70
N GLN A 100 -3.42 -2.21 -8.42
CA GLN A 100 -3.38 -0.81 -8.01
C GLN A 100 -4.72 -0.12 -8.29
N LEU A 101 -5.25 0.57 -7.30
CA LEU A 101 -6.52 1.27 -7.38
C LEU A 101 -6.38 2.71 -6.89
N THR A 102 -6.96 3.63 -7.63
CA THR A 102 -7.18 5.02 -7.20
C THR A 102 -8.68 5.29 -7.17
N GLN A 103 -9.19 5.77 -6.03
CA GLN A 103 -10.57 6.17 -5.86
C GLN A 103 -10.64 7.56 -5.20
N GLY A 104 -11.03 8.57 -5.98
CA GLY A 104 -10.90 9.95 -5.54
C GLY A 104 -9.44 10.34 -5.32
N THR A 105 -9.10 10.75 -4.10
CA THR A 105 -7.72 11.07 -3.69
C THR A 105 -7.02 9.92 -2.99
N GLU A 106 -7.71 8.84 -2.72
CA GLU A 106 -7.16 7.68 -2.01
C GLU A 106 -6.62 6.64 -2.98
N THR A 107 -5.56 5.98 -2.57
CA THR A 107 -4.86 4.98 -3.38
C THR A 107 -4.61 3.73 -2.56
N VAL A 108 -4.60 2.57 -3.19
CA VAL A 108 -4.18 1.31 -2.58
C VAL A 108 -3.53 0.42 -3.62
N SER A 109 -2.45 -0.26 -3.23
CA SER A 109 -1.78 -1.28 -4.04
C SER A 109 -1.59 -2.53 -3.21
N LEU A 110 -1.83 -3.71 -3.79
CA LEU A 110 -1.46 -4.99 -3.18
C LEU A 110 -0.06 -5.37 -3.66
N VAL A 111 0.86 -5.52 -2.71
CA VAL A 111 2.15 -6.17 -2.93
C VAL A 111 1.99 -7.64 -2.58
N ASP A 112 2.35 -8.52 -3.52
CA ASP A 112 2.24 -9.97 -3.40
C ASP A 112 3.61 -10.59 -3.72
N LEU A 113 4.26 -11.13 -2.69
CA LEU A 113 5.59 -11.72 -2.78
C LEU A 113 5.57 -13.24 -2.62
N GLU A 114 4.39 -13.83 -2.46
CA GLU A 114 4.23 -15.29 -2.52
C GLU A 114 3.98 -15.73 -3.97
N ASN A 115 4.34 -16.98 -4.30
CA ASN A 115 4.25 -17.51 -5.67
C ASN A 115 3.76 -18.97 -5.73
N ALA A 116 3.05 -19.40 -4.69
CA ALA A 116 2.51 -20.76 -4.55
C ALA A 116 3.56 -21.88 -4.69
N THR A 117 4.84 -21.64 -4.36
CA THR A 117 5.88 -22.69 -4.31
C THR A 117 6.24 -23.07 -2.88
N GLY A 118 6.79 -24.27 -2.65
CA GLY A 118 7.17 -24.75 -1.33
C GLY A 118 6.00 -24.72 -0.34
N ALA A 119 6.19 -24.16 0.86
CA ALA A 119 5.14 -24.01 1.86
C ALA A 119 4.09 -22.96 1.49
N CYS A 120 4.35 -22.10 0.51
CA CYS A 120 3.36 -21.19 -0.06
C CYS A 120 2.34 -21.89 -0.96
N ASN A 121 2.50 -23.17 -1.28
CA ASN A 121 1.51 -23.91 -2.08
C ASN A 121 0.29 -24.26 -1.23
N THR A 122 -0.60 -23.31 -1.09
CA THR A 122 -1.88 -23.43 -0.36
C THR A 122 -3.04 -23.12 -1.28
N PRO A 123 -4.28 -23.54 -0.96
CA PRO A 123 -5.46 -23.22 -1.79
C PRO A 123 -5.76 -21.72 -1.93
N ASN A 124 -5.19 -20.89 -1.04
CA ASN A 124 -5.42 -19.45 -1.00
C ASN A 124 -4.36 -18.62 -1.74
N ASN A 125 -3.32 -19.28 -2.26
CA ASN A 125 -2.17 -18.65 -2.89
C ASN A 125 -2.15 -18.92 -4.39
N THR A 126 -1.48 -18.08 -5.15
CA THR A 126 -1.41 -18.18 -6.61
C THR A 126 0.02 -18.01 -7.10
N THR A 127 0.28 -18.39 -8.35
CA THR A 127 1.60 -18.16 -8.95
C THR A 127 1.82 -16.72 -9.39
N ALA A 128 0.77 -15.88 -9.37
CA ALA A 128 0.87 -14.47 -9.72
C ALA A 128 1.50 -13.69 -8.58
N THR A 129 2.50 -12.88 -8.90
CA THR A 129 3.20 -12.00 -7.95
C THR A 129 3.10 -10.54 -8.38
N HIS A 130 3.21 -9.64 -7.41
CA HIS A 130 3.26 -8.20 -7.66
C HIS A 130 4.24 -7.53 -6.69
N ALA A 131 5.47 -7.37 -7.13
CA ALA A 131 6.57 -6.83 -6.32
C ALA A 131 6.88 -5.35 -6.60
N ALA A 132 6.10 -4.65 -7.43
CA ALA A 132 6.41 -3.29 -7.82
C ALA A 132 5.16 -2.43 -7.98
N ILE A 133 5.13 -1.29 -7.33
CA ILE A 133 4.11 -0.26 -7.53
C ILE A 133 4.61 0.72 -8.58
N THR A 134 3.81 0.96 -9.62
CA THR A 134 4.13 1.87 -10.73
C THR A 134 3.22 3.08 -10.78
N GLY A 135 3.74 4.16 -11.34
CA GLY A 135 2.98 5.39 -11.48
C GLY A 135 3.84 6.56 -11.97
N THR A 136 3.33 7.76 -11.78
CA THR A 136 4.04 8.98 -12.16
C THR A 136 4.09 9.98 -11.01
N VAL A 137 5.10 10.84 -11.07
CA VAL A 137 5.24 12.04 -10.22
C VAL A 137 5.65 13.21 -11.11
N PRO A 138 5.40 14.47 -10.72
CA PRO A 138 5.96 15.63 -11.42
C PRO A 138 7.47 15.50 -11.64
N ALA A 139 7.99 16.02 -12.74
CA ALA A 139 9.43 16.02 -12.99
C ALA A 139 10.19 16.68 -11.83
N GLY A 140 11.25 16.00 -11.36
CA GLY A 140 12.04 16.48 -10.22
C GLY A 140 12.99 15.43 -9.68
N THR A 141 13.74 15.84 -8.65
CA THR A 141 14.64 14.97 -7.89
C THR A 141 13.95 14.51 -6.62
N TYR A 142 13.95 13.20 -6.37
CA TYR A 142 13.32 12.59 -5.20
C TYR A 142 14.37 11.84 -4.39
N VAL A 143 14.37 12.10 -3.08
CA VAL A 143 15.42 11.65 -2.15
C VAL A 143 14.88 10.85 -0.97
N GLY A 144 13.56 10.63 -0.91
CA GLY A 144 12.92 9.89 0.16
C GLY A 144 11.57 9.32 -0.25
N LEU A 145 10.98 8.52 0.65
CA LEU A 145 9.67 7.89 0.47
C LEU A 145 8.89 7.94 1.78
N LYS A 146 7.59 8.13 1.68
CA LYS A 146 6.61 7.90 2.76
C LYS A 146 5.46 7.05 2.24
N ALA A 147 4.98 6.13 3.06
CA ALA A 147 3.79 5.33 2.74
C ALA A 147 3.16 4.78 4.02
N THR A 148 1.99 4.18 3.87
CA THR A 148 1.26 3.49 4.91
C THR A 148 1.04 2.04 4.49
N MET A 149 1.41 1.07 5.33
CA MET A 149 0.92 -0.31 5.20
C MET A 149 -0.48 -0.36 5.79
N GLY A 150 -1.47 -0.48 4.90
CA GLY A 150 -2.88 -0.38 5.26
C GLY A 150 -3.79 -0.24 4.05
N VAL A 151 -5.08 -0.19 4.32
CA VAL A 151 -6.14 0.13 3.35
C VAL A 151 -6.90 1.36 3.86
N PRO A 152 -7.19 2.36 3.02
CA PRO A 152 -8.00 3.50 3.42
C PRO A 152 -9.33 3.07 4.01
N GLU A 153 -9.79 3.73 5.08
CA GLU A 153 -11.03 3.34 5.79
C GLU A 153 -12.23 3.28 4.85
N THR A 154 -12.32 4.21 3.90
CA THR A 154 -13.39 4.27 2.88
C THR A 154 -13.39 3.07 1.93
N MET A 155 -12.24 2.42 1.73
CA MET A 155 -12.09 1.25 0.87
C MET A 155 -12.09 -0.07 1.63
N ASN A 156 -11.72 -0.03 2.93
CA ASN A 156 -11.44 -1.23 3.73
C ASN A 156 -12.64 -2.18 3.84
N HIS A 157 -13.85 -1.65 3.87
CA HIS A 157 -15.09 -2.40 4.06
C HIS A 157 -15.93 -2.52 2.78
N SER A 158 -15.39 -2.19 1.61
CA SER A 158 -16.06 -2.39 0.32
C SER A 158 -16.29 -3.88 0.04
N ALA A 159 -17.23 -4.20 -0.85
CA ALA A 159 -17.55 -5.58 -1.22
C ALA A 159 -16.29 -6.33 -1.71
N ILE A 160 -16.16 -7.61 -1.31
CA ILE A 160 -15.09 -8.50 -1.76
C ILE A 160 -15.56 -9.26 -3.00
N ALA A 161 -16.67 -9.99 -2.88
CA ALA A 161 -17.25 -10.69 -4.01
C ALA A 161 -17.81 -9.67 -5.02
N GLY A 162 -17.30 -9.69 -6.24
CA GLY A 162 -17.63 -8.69 -7.27
C GLY A 162 -17.06 -7.31 -7.01
N GLY A 163 -16.11 -7.19 -6.08
CA GLY A 163 -15.39 -5.97 -5.74
C GLY A 163 -14.40 -5.54 -6.82
N VAL A 164 -13.77 -4.40 -6.59
CA VAL A 164 -12.78 -3.82 -7.50
C VAL A 164 -11.38 -4.29 -7.11
N PRO A 165 -10.56 -4.87 -8.03
CA PRO A 165 -9.16 -5.18 -7.74
C PRO A 165 -8.39 -3.94 -7.29
N PRO A 166 -7.43 -4.11 -6.37
CA PRO A 166 -6.98 -5.35 -5.71
C PRO A 166 -7.78 -5.71 -4.45
N LEU A 167 -8.89 -5.03 -4.19
CA LEU A 167 -9.68 -5.20 -2.96
C LEU A 167 -10.67 -6.39 -3.03
N ASP A 168 -10.77 -7.08 -4.15
CA ASP A 168 -11.55 -8.31 -4.33
C ASP A 168 -10.79 -9.58 -3.91
N ASN A 169 -9.53 -9.45 -3.45
CA ASN A 169 -8.70 -10.57 -3.02
C ASN A 169 -9.22 -11.18 -1.70
N SER A 170 -9.98 -12.27 -1.80
CA SER A 170 -10.64 -12.90 -0.64
C SER A 170 -9.67 -13.44 0.42
N PRO A 171 -8.48 -14.00 0.12
CA PRO A 171 -7.47 -14.34 1.12
C PRO A 171 -6.99 -13.17 1.97
N MET A 172 -7.07 -11.94 1.43
CA MET A 172 -6.73 -10.70 2.14
C MET A 172 -7.92 -10.08 2.89
N ALA A 173 -9.03 -10.79 3.02
CA ALA A 173 -10.20 -10.32 3.75
C ALA A 173 -10.46 -11.13 5.02
N TRP A 174 -11.09 -10.49 6.01
CA TRP A 174 -11.65 -11.16 7.18
C TRP A 174 -13.15 -11.35 7.01
N SER A 175 -13.62 -12.58 7.16
CA SER A 175 -15.06 -12.88 7.13
C SER A 175 -15.79 -12.32 8.35
N TRP A 176 -15.14 -12.27 9.51
CA TRP A 176 -15.72 -11.87 10.79
C TRP A 176 -15.72 -10.36 11.05
N GLN A 177 -14.84 -9.59 10.35
CA GLN A 177 -14.73 -8.13 10.50
C GLN A 177 -15.23 -7.36 9.27
N SER A 178 -15.56 -8.06 8.18
CA SER A 178 -15.95 -7.48 6.89
C SER A 178 -14.93 -6.46 6.34
N GLY A 179 -13.67 -6.54 6.77
CA GLY A 179 -12.57 -5.65 6.35
C GLY A 179 -11.39 -6.43 5.78
N ARG A 180 -10.33 -5.70 5.36
CA ARG A 180 -9.12 -6.30 4.78
C ARG A 180 -8.07 -6.53 5.85
N LYS A 181 -7.29 -7.59 5.67
CA LYS A 181 -5.97 -7.73 6.27
C LYS A 181 -5.05 -6.73 5.55
N PHE A 182 -4.45 -5.83 6.27
CA PHE A 182 -3.48 -4.88 5.72
C PHE A 182 -2.17 -5.56 5.37
N SER A 183 -1.81 -6.58 6.16
CA SER A 183 -0.78 -7.54 5.84
C SER A 183 -1.23 -8.95 6.21
N LYS A 184 -0.80 -9.93 5.42
CA LYS A 184 -0.92 -11.35 5.65
C LYS A 184 0.48 -11.94 5.50
N ILE A 185 1.13 -12.20 6.63
CA ILE A 185 2.46 -12.78 6.70
C ILE A 185 2.35 -14.04 7.54
N GLU A 186 2.60 -15.18 6.92
CA GLU A 186 2.42 -16.49 7.55
C GLU A 186 3.71 -17.29 7.45
N ILE A 187 4.14 -17.85 8.56
CA ILE A 187 5.31 -18.72 8.63
C ILE A 187 4.96 -20.05 9.32
N ASN A 188 5.66 -21.09 8.92
CA ASN A 188 5.55 -22.42 9.50
C ASN A 188 6.82 -22.76 10.29
N PRO A 189 6.88 -22.49 11.60
CA PRO A 189 8.04 -22.82 12.43
C PRO A 189 8.31 -24.32 12.45
N VAL A 190 9.57 -24.70 12.27
CA VAL A 190 9.98 -26.11 12.39
C VAL A 190 9.68 -26.63 13.78
N GLY A 191 9.00 -27.76 13.87
CA GLY A 191 8.51 -28.34 15.12
C GLY A 191 7.10 -27.91 15.51
N GLY A 192 6.51 -26.98 14.75
CA GLY A 192 5.15 -26.50 14.95
C GLY A 192 5.01 -25.56 16.15
N ILE A 193 3.78 -25.17 16.43
CA ILE A 193 3.39 -24.20 17.45
C ILE A 193 2.58 -24.92 18.49
N THR A 194 2.99 -24.85 19.75
CA THR A 194 2.31 -25.53 20.86
C THR A 194 1.22 -24.63 21.43
N LYS A 195 0.00 -25.13 21.52
CA LYS A 195 -1.14 -24.47 22.15
C LYS A 195 -1.20 -24.70 23.67
N PRO A 196 -2.01 -23.92 24.42
CA PRO A 196 -2.16 -24.10 25.87
C PRO A 196 -2.64 -25.50 26.28
N ASP A 197 -3.39 -26.20 25.42
CA ASP A 197 -3.87 -27.58 25.64
C ASP A 197 -2.84 -28.66 25.28
N GLY A 198 -1.63 -28.26 24.86
CA GLY A 198 -0.56 -29.16 24.43
C GLY A 198 -0.68 -29.64 22.97
N SER A 199 -1.77 -29.35 22.29
CA SER A 199 -1.90 -29.67 20.87
C SER A 199 -0.99 -28.76 20.02
N LYS A 200 -0.74 -29.17 18.76
CA LYS A 200 0.10 -28.41 17.85
C LYS A 200 -0.65 -27.93 16.63
N ILE A 201 -0.29 -26.75 16.17
CA ILE A 201 -0.66 -26.18 14.87
C ILE A 201 0.62 -25.87 14.07
N THR A 202 0.47 -25.64 12.77
CA THR A 202 1.64 -25.50 11.88
C THR A 202 1.98 -24.05 11.58
N THR A 203 0.98 -23.18 11.46
CA THR A 203 1.16 -21.82 10.92
C THR A 203 1.04 -20.77 12.00
N PHE A 204 2.04 -19.91 12.10
CA PHE A 204 2.01 -18.69 12.88
C PHE A 204 1.60 -17.54 11.96
N ASN A 205 0.45 -16.94 12.24
CA ASN A 205 -0.11 -15.87 11.44
C ASN A 205 0.32 -14.50 11.98
N PHE A 206 0.60 -13.59 11.09
CA PHE A 206 0.57 -12.16 11.36
C PHE A 206 -0.39 -11.51 10.36
N HIS A 207 -1.61 -11.27 10.82
CA HIS A 207 -2.66 -10.60 10.06
C HIS A 207 -2.94 -9.24 10.69
N GLN A 208 -2.36 -8.19 10.13
CA GLN A 208 -2.64 -6.82 10.53
C GLN A 208 -3.90 -6.31 9.85
N GLY A 209 -4.69 -5.53 10.56
CA GLY A 209 -5.85 -4.85 10.01
C GLY A 209 -6.66 -4.14 11.09
N SER A 210 -7.63 -3.32 10.68
CA SER A 210 -8.50 -2.58 11.60
C SER A 210 -9.35 -3.52 12.43
N THR A 211 -9.60 -3.16 13.69
CA THR A 211 -10.47 -3.90 14.60
C THR A 211 -11.41 -2.97 15.38
N GLY A 212 -12.45 -3.55 16.01
CA GLY A 212 -13.49 -2.76 16.66
C GLY A 212 -14.29 -1.91 15.68
N CYS A 213 -14.51 -2.41 14.47
CA CYS A 213 -15.22 -1.70 13.42
C CYS A 213 -16.73 -1.82 13.60
N THR A 214 -17.42 -0.68 13.55
CA THR A 214 -18.87 -0.58 13.64
C THR A 214 -19.42 0.25 12.49
N ALA A 215 -20.62 -0.10 12.01
CA ALA A 215 -21.31 0.72 11.02
C ALA A 215 -21.59 2.11 11.59
N LYS A 216 -21.26 3.15 10.84
CA LYS A 216 -21.65 4.52 11.20
C LYS A 216 -23.16 4.68 11.08
N THR A 217 -23.76 5.39 12.04
CA THR A 217 -25.17 5.75 12.03
C THR A 217 -25.33 7.27 12.06
N ASP A 218 -26.40 7.77 11.48
CA ASP A 218 -26.81 9.16 11.61
C ASP A 218 -27.50 9.43 12.97
N ALA A 219 -27.95 10.66 13.19
CA ALA A 219 -28.61 11.07 14.43
C ALA A 219 -29.94 10.33 14.70
N SER A 220 -30.55 9.71 13.69
CA SER A 220 -31.75 8.89 13.82
C SER A 220 -31.45 7.41 14.11
N GLY A 221 -30.18 7.00 14.07
CA GLY A 221 -29.74 5.62 14.21
C GLY A 221 -29.72 4.84 12.89
N ALA A 222 -30.01 5.47 11.74
CA ALA A 222 -29.96 4.81 10.44
C ALA A 222 -28.50 4.63 9.96
N VAL A 223 -28.19 3.46 9.38
CA VAL A 223 -26.86 3.17 8.87
C VAL A 223 -26.51 4.08 7.70
N ILE A 224 -25.37 4.76 7.80
CA ILE A 224 -24.85 5.62 6.74
C ILE A 224 -24.29 4.76 5.61
N LYS A 225 -24.66 5.12 4.38
CA LYS A 225 -24.15 4.51 3.15
C LYS A 225 -23.30 5.52 2.37
N ASP A 226 -22.28 5.04 1.67
CA ASP A 226 -21.54 5.84 0.69
C ASP A 226 -22.34 6.00 -0.62
N ALA A 227 -21.80 6.75 -1.58
CA ALA A 227 -22.43 6.97 -2.87
C ALA A 227 -22.61 5.69 -3.72
N ALA A 228 -21.86 4.63 -3.42
CA ALA A 228 -21.97 3.32 -4.06
C ALA A 228 -22.93 2.37 -3.32
N GLY A 229 -23.54 2.82 -2.19
CA GLY A 229 -24.45 2.03 -1.38
C GLY A 229 -23.78 1.11 -0.35
N ASN A 230 -22.46 1.17 -0.19
CA ASN A 230 -21.76 0.40 0.83
C ASN A 230 -21.97 1.00 2.22
N THR A 231 -21.99 0.16 3.25
CA THR A 231 -21.98 0.63 4.63
C THR A 231 -20.69 1.35 4.95
N VAL A 232 -20.80 2.56 5.50
CA VAL A 232 -19.65 3.28 6.04
C VAL A 232 -19.37 2.77 7.44
N TYR A 233 -18.11 2.41 7.71
CA TYR A 233 -17.66 1.92 9.00
C TYR A 233 -16.73 2.95 9.68
N THR A 234 -16.58 2.82 10.97
CA THR A 234 -15.47 3.40 11.73
C THR A 234 -14.88 2.34 12.64
N CYS A 235 -13.56 2.35 12.78
CA CYS A 235 -12.84 1.35 13.56
C CYS A 235 -12.17 2.00 14.77
N THR A 236 -12.35 1.43 15.95
CA THR A 236 -11.70 1.89 17.18
C THR A 236 -10.18 1.80 17.07
N ASN A 237 -9.70 0.73 16.43
CA ASN A 237 -8.28 0.48 16.20
C ASN A 237 -8.04 0.41 14.68
N PRO A 238 -7.64 1.52 14.04
CA PRO A 238 -7.30 1.53 12.61
C PRO A 238 -6.13 0.61 12.27
N ASN A 239 -5.13 0.50 13.16
CA ASN A 239 -3.99 -0.41 13.06
C ASN A 239 -3.14 -0.28 11.78
N ALA A 240 -3.29 0.80 11.03
CA ALA A 240 -2.43 1.08 9.87
C ALA A 240 -1.04 1.49 10.35
N MET A 241 -0.01 1.11 9.61
CA MET A 241 1.37 1.42 9.94
C MET A 241 1.95 2.43 8.97
N ASP A 242 2.36 3.59 9.46
CA ASP A 242 3.11 4.56 8.68
C ASP A 242 4.61 4.24 8.67
N PHE A 243 5.27 4.49 7.56
CA PHE A 243 6.73 4.44 7.48
C PHE A 243 7.29 5.50 6.53
N SER A 244 8.53 5.89 6.79
CA SER A 244 9.28 6.79 5.93
C SER A 244 10.72 6.34 5.79
N LEU A 245 11.26 6.53 4.58
CA LEU A 245 12.66 6.28 4.23
C LEU A 245 13.26 7.62 3.84
N ALA A 246 14.06 8.20 4.74
CA ALA A 246 14.61 9.55 4.58
C ALA A 246 15.67 9.63 3.46
N ALA A 247 16.30 8.51 3.13
CA ALA A 247 17.26 8.39 2.03
C ALA A 247 16.82 7.24 1.11
N PHE A 248 15.96 7.57 0.13
CA PHE A 248 15.46 6.59 -0.82
C PHE A 248 15.44 7.16 -2.23
N ASN A 249 16.03 6.41 -3.16
CA ASN A 249 16.00 6.70 -4.59
C ASN A 249 15.38 5.52 -5.33
N ALA A 250 14.22 5.75 -5.93
CA ALA A 250 13.46 4.71 -6.63
C ALA A 250 14.19 4.11 -7.84
N ASP A 251 15.15 4.81 -8.43
CA ASP A 251 15.87 4.34 -9.60
C ASP A 251 16.95 3.29 -9.23
N THR A 252 17.55 3.40 -8.02
CA THR A 252 18.68 2.57 -7.57
C THR A 252 18.38 1.69 -6.37
N GLN A 253 17.26 1.94 -5.68
CA GLN A 253 16.91 1.24 -4.45
C GLN A 253 15.52 0.62 -4.53
N LYS A 254 15.32 -0.40 -3.72
CA LYS A 254 14.03 -1.05 -3.43
C LYS A 254 13.68 -0.88 -1.96
N VAL A 255 12.40 -0.97 -1.65
CA VAL A 255 11.89 -1.08 -0.28
C VAL A 255 11.95 -2.54 0.15
N VAL A 256 12.56 -2.84 1.27
CA VAL A 256 12.57 -4.20 1.82
C VAL A 256 11.77 -4.25 3.11
N LEU A 257 10.94 -5.28 3.25
CA LEU A 257 10.23 -5.65 4.47
C LEU A 257 11.06 -6.70 5.22
N ASP A 258 11.57 -6.36 6.40
CA ASP A 258 12.35 -7.27 7.25
C ASP A 258 11.42 -8.07 8.18
N ILE A 259 11.02 -9.26 7.72
CA ILE A 259 10.14 -10.14 8.51
C ILE A 259 10.89 -10.75 9.71
N GLY A 260 12.20 -10.93 9.64
CA GLY A 260 13.01 -11.34 10.78
C GLY A 260 12.93 -10.31 11.92
N LYS A 261 12.99 -9.02 11.58
CA LYS A 261 12.79 -7.94 12.56
C LYS A 261 11.37 -7.90 13.11
N LEU A 262 10.36 -8.09 12.25
CA LEU A 262 8.96 -8.13 12.66
C LEU A 262 8.71 -9.18 13.75
N PHE A 263 9.22 -10.39 13.57
CA PHE A 263 9.03 -11.50 14.51
C PHE A 263 10.07 -11.55 15.64
N SER A 264 11.14 -10.74 15.62
CA SER A 264 12.33 -10.90 16.46
C SER A 264 12.08 -11.01 17.97
N THR A 265 11.01 -10.41 18.48
CA THR A 265 10.66 -10.41 19.92
C THR A 265 9.47 -11.31 20.25
N THR A 266 8.96 -12.05 19.27
CA THR A 266 7.77 -12.91 19.41
C THR A 266 8.18 -14.37 19.49
N ASN A 267 7.62 -15.14 20.43
CA ASN A 267 7.79 -16.60 20.45
C ASN A 267 6.86 -17.22 19.41
N VAL A 268 7.39 -17.49 18.22
CA VAL A 268 6.63 -18.08 17.10
C VAL A 268 6.37 -19.57 17.21
N THR A 269 6.81 -20.23 18.31
CA THR A 269 6.60 -21.66 18.55
C THR A 269 5.55 -21.94 19.62
N GLN A 270 4.90 -20.88 20.12
CA GLN A 270 3.89 -20.98 21.16
C GLN A 270 2.70 -20.11 20.83
N GLU A 271 1.52 -20.62 21.09
CA GLU A 271 0.22 -19.96 21.04
C GLU A 271 -0.32 -19.86 22.47
N ASN A 272 -0.68 -18.67 22.93
CA ASN A 272 -1.10 -18.44 24.33
C ASN A 272 -2.63 -18.28 24.48
N GLY A 273 -3.36 -18.52 23.40
CA GLY A 273 -4.82 -18.49 23.35
C GLY A 273 -5.34 -17.44 22.38
N GLY A 274 -6.55 -17.65 21.89
CA GLY A 274 -7.14 -16.82 20.85
C GLY A 274 -7.04 -17.42 19.46
N ALA A 275 -6.87 -16.58 18.46
CA ALA A 275 -6.63 -17.00 17.10
C ALA A 275 -5.14 -17.32 16.87
N PRO A 276 -4.80 -18.27 16.01
CA PRO A 276 -3.40 -18.65 15.81
C PRO A 276 -2.49 -17.48 15.38
N GLY A 277 -1.46 -17.18 16.18
CA GLY A 277 -0.59 -16.03 16.01
C GLY A 277 -1.31 -14.72 16.31
N CYS A 278 -0.91 -13.61 15.68
CA CYS A 278 -1.52 -12.29 15.87
C CYS A 278 -2.52 -11.97 14.76
N MET A 279 -3.78 -11.77 15.13
CA MET A 279 -4.85 -11.34 14.22
C MET A 279 -5.43 -9.96 14.59
N SER A 280 -4.61 -9.07 15.12
CA SER A 280 -4.94 -7.67 15.45
C SER A 280 -6.03 -7.49 16.51
N GLY A 281 -6.50 -8.55 17.16
CA GLY A 281 -7.43 -8.43 18.29
C GLY A 281 -6.75 -7.73 19.47
N ALA A 282 -7.37 -6.70 20.06
CA ALA A 282 -6.75 -5.88 21.10
C ALA A 282 -6.33 -6.67 22.37
N THR A 283 -6.89 -7.87 22.55
CA THR A 283 -6.56 -8.78 23.67
C THR A 283 -5.77 -10.02 23.22
N ASP A 284 -5.40 -10.08 21.94
CA ASP A 284 -4.61 -11.18 21.38
C ASP A 284 -3.19 -11.15 21.95
N PRO A 285 -2.75 -12.19 22.68
CA PRO A 285 -1.51 -12.15 23.45
C PRO A 285 -0.24 -12.15 22.61
N GLU A 286 -0.29 -12.58 21.36
CA GLU A 286 0.84 -12.59 20.43
C GLU A 286 1.09 -11.24 19.78
N CYS A 287 0.07 -10.37 19.67
CA CYS A 287 0.15 -9.11 18.94
C CYS A 287 1.06 -8.03 19.54
N PRO A 288 1.13 -7.81 20.87
CA PRO A 288 1.83 -6.64 21.44
C PRO A 288 3.28 -6.50 20.98
N THR A 289 4.02 -7.60 20.87
CA THR A 289 5.42 -7.59 20.45
C THR A 289 5.58 -7.17 19.00
N MET A 290 4.73 -7.67 18.09
CA MET A 290 4.76 -7.34 16.68
C MET A 290 4.29 -5.90 16.42
N PHE A 291 3.21 -5.45 17.06
CA PHE A 291 2.74 -4.06 16.95
C PHE A 291 3.77 -3.06 17.49
N SER A 292 4.56 -3.44 18.50
CA SER A 292 5.71 -2.64 18.94
C SER A 292 6.77 -2.49 17.82
N GLN A 293 7.03 -3.52 17.03
CA GLN A 293 7.95 -3.43 15.87
C GLN A 293 7.37 -2.55 14.74
N LEU A 294 6.05 -2.56 14.57
CA LEU A 294 5.35 -1.68 13.63
C LEU A 294 5.34 -0.21 14.07
N GLN A 295 5.63 0.08 15.35
CA GLN A 295 5.41 1.39 15.98
C GLN A 295 3.96 1.84 15.87
N VAL A 296 3.03 0.94 16.17
CA VAL A 296 1.59 1.20 16.25
C VAL A 296 1.13 0.93 17.70
N THR A 297 0.33 1.84 18.26
CA THR A 297 -0.25 1.65 19.61
C THR A 297 -1.16 0.43 19.59
N PHE A 298 -1.07 -0.43 20.60
CA PHE A 298 -1.81 -1.68 20.65
C PHE A 298 -2.26 -2.06 22.06
N GLY A 299 -3.36 -2.81 22.13
CA GLY A 299 -3.92 -3.32 23.38
C GLY A 299 -5.26 -2.68 23.75
N PRO A 300 -5.89 -3.17 24.84
CA PRO A 300 -7.17 -2.61 25.32
C PRO A 300 -7.07 -1.11 25.61
N GLY A 301 -7.97 -0.33 25.04
CA GLY A 301 -7.99 1.13 25.18
C GLY A 301 -6.94 1.89 24.39
N SER A 302 -6.13 1.21 23.56
CA SER A 302 -5.22 1.86 22.62
C SER A 302 -5.99 2.52 21.46
N THR A 303 -5.31 3.41 20.74
CA THR A 303 -5.90 4.10 19.58
C THR A 303 -5.64 3.39 18.26
N GLY A 304 -4.78 2.36 18.21
CA GLY A 304 -4.37 1.70 16.96
C GLY A 304 -3.68 2.64 15.96
N LEU A 305 -3.11 3.75 16.44
CA LEU A 305 -2.46 4.76 15.59
C LEU A 305 -0.93 4.61 15.61
N PRO A 306 -0.25 5.03 14.53
CA PRO A 306 1.20 5.05 14.47
C PRO A 306 1.81 5.94 15.56
N ILE A 307 2.84 5.44 16.25
CA ILE A 307 3.62 6.19 17.24
C ILE A 307 4.55 7.14 16.48
N ASN A 308 4.39 8.45 16.69
CA ASN A 308 5.18 9.48 16.00
C ASN A 308 5.25 9.28 14.47
N GLY A 309 4.11 8.88 13.84
CA GLY A 309 4.06 8.64 12.41
C GLY A 309 4.98 7.52 11.93
N GLY A 310 5.24 6.50 12.77
CA GLY A 310 6.10 5.37 12.44
C GLY A 310 7.59 5.70 12.33
N ALA A 311 8.05 6.85 12.83
CA ALA A 311 9.43 7.32 12.63
C ALA A 311 10.51 6.36 13.17
N ALA A 312 10.22 5.58 14.21
CA ALA A 312 11.15 4.64 14.82
C ALA A 312 11.01 3.20 14.30
N GLN A 313 10.13 2.94 13.34
CA GLN A 313 9.97 1.61 12.76
C GLN A 313 11.25 1.18 12.03
N GLN A 314 11.54 -0.12 12.03
CA GLN A 314 12.73 -0.68 11.42
C GLN A 314 12.44 -1.90 10.51
N ILE A 315 11.16 -2.20 10.28
CA ILE A 315 10.77 -3.32 9.43
C ILE A 315 10.78 -2.96 7.94
N PHE A 316 10.52 -1.69 7.59
CA PHE A 316 10.73 -1.21 6.23
C PHE A 316 12.03 -0.44 6.12
N LYS A 317 12.85 -0.79 5.14
CA LYS A 317 14.19 -0.22 4.89
C LYS A 317 14.41 -0.01 3.41
N ALA A 318 15.33 0.90 3.05
CA ALA A 318 15.89 1.00 1.71
C ALA A 318 17.04 -0.01 1.55
N ALA A 319 17.10 -0.69 0.40
CA ALA A 319 18.23 -1.53 -0.01
C ALA A 319 18.55 -1.30 -1.49
N ALA A 320 19.77 -1.59 -1.93
CA ALA A 320 20.11 -1.56 -3.35
C ALA A 320 19.24 -2.55 -4.15
N LYS A 321 18.93 -2.21 -5.40
CA LYS A 321 18.24 -3.10 -6.35
C LYS A 321 19.09 -4.28 -6.72
#